data_638b6eef804531107f4aded1043fa37c
#
_entry.id   638b6eef804531107f4aded1043fa37c
#
_cell.length_a   1.000
_cell.length_b   1.000
_cell.length_c   1.000
_cell.angle_alpha   90.00
_cell.angle_beta   90.00
_cell.angle_gamma   90.00
#
_symmetry.space_group_name_H-M   'P 1'
#
loop_
_entity.id
_entity.type
_entity.pdbx_description
1 polymer ?
#
loop_
_entity_poly.entity_id
_entity_poly.type
_entity_poly.pdbx_seq_one_letter_code
_entity_poly.pdbx_strand_id
1 'polypeptide(L)'
;MNSMGRRAVLACTVSAVAGLVLGAPVTARAATGNAEQEAKLLAAVPPHGERVLGKADAPVVMIEYASATCPHCAEFHVDVLPEIKKKFVDTGKVKLIFREFPLDDRAMAVFMLARCLPEDKYFQTVDSLFRQQKEWTGSNPKAPLLKIMQDAGMTEAEFDACLKRRDLAQAIFDTRKTANEQFGVKGTPTFFINGTLIDGHKDASAVTTAIEAALKEQ
;
A
#
# COMPACT_ATOMS: atom_id res chain seq x y z
N MET A 1 74.12 -8.20 65.30
CA MET A 1 74.40 -6.93 64.63
C MET A 1 73.47 -6.79 63.44
N ASN A 2 72.68 -5.76 63.44
CA ASN A 2 71.49 -5.44 62.65
C ASN A 2 71.70 -5.47 61.13
N SER A 3 70.65 -6.00 60.47
CA SER A 3 70.35 -5.56 59.10
C SER A 3 68.84 -5.59 58.89
N MET A 4 68.28 -4.40 58.83
CA MET A 4 66.85 -4.14 58.55
C MET A 4 66.58 -4.38 57.11
N GLY A 5 65.67 -5.35 56.83
CA GLY A 5 65.11 -5.58 55.48
C GLY A 5 63.93 -4.63 55.21
N ARG A 6 64.06 -3.83 54.19
CA ARG A 6 63.02 -2.97 53.66
C ARG A 6 62.01 -3.81 52.85
N ARG A 7 60.74 -3.86 53.30
CA ARG A 7 59.66 -4.42 52.53
C ARG A 7 59.16 -3.38 51.52
N ALA A 8 59.37 -3.66 50.26
CA ALA A 8 58.73 -2.88 49.17
C ALA A 8 57.28 -3.30 49.04
N VAL A 9 56.34 -2.36 49.20
CA VAL A 9 54.93 -2.54 48.95
C VAL A 9 54.68 -2.22 47.47
N LEU A 10 54.34 -3.23 46.70
CA LEU A 10 53.91 -3.09 45.29
C LEU A 10 52.45 -2.65 45.26
N ALA A 11 52.19 -1.41 44.88
CA ALA A 11 50.84 -0.92 44.64
C ALA A 11 50.36 -1.36 43.27
N CYS A 12 49.42 -2.29 43.21
CA CYS A 12 48.69 -2.62 41.98
C CYS A 12 47.65 -1.56 41.67
N THR A 13 47.91 -0.72 40.67
CA THR A 13 46.91 0.19 40.12
C THR A 13 46.01 -0.59 39.15
N VAL A 14 44.76 -0.82 39.55
CA VAL A 14 43.72 -1.37 38.70
C VAL A 14 43.20 -0.24 37.81
N SER A 15 43.58 -0.23 36.54
CA SER A 15 43.01 0.68 35.53
C SER A 15 41.66 0.12 35.08
N ALA A 16 40.61 0.75 35.55
CA ALA A 16 39.24 0.49 35.03
C ALA A 16 39.11 1.11 33.63
N VAL A 17 39.15 0.29 32.60
CA VAL A 17 38.79 0.69 31.25
C VAL A 17 37.23 0.69 31.19
N ALA A 18 36.64 1.89 31.30
CA ALA A 18 35.22 2.08 31.01
C ALA A 18 35.03 2.00 29.50
N GLY A 19 34.59 0.83 29.02
CA GLY A 19 34.16 0.64 27.63
C GLY A 19 32.86 1.39 27.39
N LEU A 20 32.94 2.53 26.70
CA LEU A 20 31.77 3.25 26.18
C LEU A 20 31.19 2.43 25.02
N VAL A 21 30.19 1.61 25.30
CA VAL A 21 29.41 0.96 24.25
C VAL A 21 28.51 2.03 23.64
N LEU A 22 28.98 2.63 22.55
CA LEU A 22 28.15 3.46 21.68
C LEU A 22 27.13 2.51 20.99
N GLY A 23 26.01 2.30 21.65
CA GLY A 23 24.82 1.69 21.01
C GLY A 23 24.29 2.64 19.95
N ALA A 24 24.58 2.38 18.68
CA ALA A 24 23.93 3.09 17.59
C ALA A 24 22.40 2.86 17.70
N PRO A 25 21.56 3.88 17.60
CA PRO A 25 20.11 3.70 17.72
C PRO A 25 19.61 2.87 16.55
N VAL A 26 19.09 1.67 16.85
CA VAL A 26 18.48 0.73 15.89
C VAL A 26 17.30 1.40 15.15
N THR A 27 16.72 2.44 15.75
CA THR A 27 15.61 3.24 15.19
C THR A 27 15.97 4.00 13.91
N ALA A 28 17.21 4.51 13.76
CA ALA A 28 17.63 5.28 12.59
C ALA A 28 17.68 4.41 11.31
N ARG A 29 18.00 3.14 11.43
CA ARG A 29 18.10 2.24 10.26
C ARG A 29 16.74 1.77 9.75
N ALA A 30 15.76 1.58 10.63
CA ALA A 30 14.40 1.23 10.23
C ALA A 30 13.73 2.40 9.48
N ALA A 31 13.87 3.62 9.98
CA ALA A 31 13.33 4.82 9.35
C ALA A 31 13.93 5.09 7.97
N THR A 32 15.24 4.90 7.79
CA THR A 32 15.89 5.05 6.48
C THR A 32 15.49 3.95 5.49
N GLY A 33 15.27 2.72 5.96
CA GLY A 33 14.80 1.61 5.13
C GLY A 33 13.39 1.83 4.60
N ASN A 34 12.49 2.38 5.41
CA ASN A 34 11.12 2.68 5.01
C ASN A 34 11.07 3.86 4.00
N ALA A 35 11.85 4.91 4.20
CA ALA A 35 11.94 6.03 3.27
C ALA A 35 12.50 5.62 1.89
N GLU A 36 13.50 4.74 1.85
CA GLU A 36 14.03 4.20 0.60
C GLU A 36 12.98 3.33 -0.11
N GLN A 37 12.27 2.49 0.64
CA GLN A 37 11.18 1.67 0.11
C GLN A 37 10.05 2.54 -0.44
N GLU A 38 9.66 3.59 0.29
CA GLU A 38 8.65 4.55 -0.16
C GLU A 38 9.07 5.24 -1.46
N ALA A 39 10.30 5.73 -1.54
CA ALA A 39 10.83 6.35 -2.75
C ALA A 39 10.80 5.41 -3.95
N LYS A 40 11.14 4.13 -3.77
CA LYS A 40 11.05 3.10 -4.83
C LYS A 40 9.61 2.85 -5.25
N LEU A 41 8.69 2.75 -4.28
CA LEU A 41 7.25 2.59 -4.54
C LEU A 41 6.68 3.77 -5.34
N LEU A 42 7.03 5.00 -4.95
CA LEU A 42 6.57 6.22 -5.63
C LEU A 42 7.18 6.39 -7.02
N ALA A 43 8.42 5.94 -7.23
CA ALA A 43 9.06 5.95 -8.55
C ALA A 43 8.47 4.91 -9.52
N ALA A 44 7.86 3.83 -9.01
CA ALA A 44 7.25 2.78 -9.82
C ALA A 44 5.82 3.17 -10.26
N VAL A 45 5.69 4.29 -10.95
CA VAL A 45 4.41 4.76 -11.49
C VAL A 45 3.90 3.77 -12.55
N PRO A 46 2.62 3.32 -12.45
CA PRO A 46 2.03 2.47 -13.47
C PRO A 46 2.07 3.07 -14.88
N PRO A 47 2.32 2.28 -15.95
CA PRO A 47 2.37 2.81 -17.31
C PRO A 47 1.10 3.54 -17.77
N HIS A 48 -0.03 3.20 -17.17
CA HIS A 48 -1.34 3.81 -17.42
C HIS A 48 -1.73 4.92 -16.43
N GLY A 49 -0.77 5.41 -15.63
CA GLY A 49 -0.92 6.50 -14.66
C GLY A 49 -1.43 6.04 -13.29
N GLU A 50 -1.16 6.85 -12.29
CA GLU A 50 -1.65 6.65 -10.92
C GLU A 50 -3.15 6.93 -10.80
N ARG A 51 -3.77 6.33 -9.78
CA ARG A 51 -5.10 6.71 -9.27
C ARG A 51 -4.95 7.16 -7.83
N VAL A 52 -5.23 8.42 -7.57
CA VAL A 52 -4.91 9.08 -6.30
C VAL A 52 -6.14 9.77 -5.72
N LEU A 53 -6.34 9.62 -4.40
CA LEU A 53 -7.27 10.40 -3.58
C LEU A 53 -6.51 11.16 -2.50
N GLY A 54 -7.01 12.33 -2.14
CA GLY A 54 -6.43 13.20 -1.12
C GLY A 54 -5.47 14.24 -1.70
N LYS A 55 -4.80 14.97 -0.80
CA LYS A 55 -3.88 16.04 -1.18
C LYS A 55 -2.53 15.47 -1.60
N ALA A 56 -1.90 16.10 -2.60
CA ALA A 56 -0.60 15.67 -3.10
C ALA A 56 0.51 15.79 -2.06
N ASP A 57 0.40 16.78 -1.17
CA ASP A 57 1.33 17.12 -0.10
C ASP A 57 0.94 16.53 1.26
N ALA A 58 0.03 15.55 1.30
CA ALA A 58 -0.35 14.88 2.53
C ALA A 58 0.87 14.22 3.20
N PRO A 59 1.03 14.35 4.54
CA PRO A 59 2.21 13.85 5.25
C PRO A 59 2.33 12.33 5.26
N VAL A 60 1.23 11.60 5.08
CA VAL A 60 1.24 10.13 5.02
C VAL A 60 0.82 9.67 3.63
N VAL A 61 1.61 8.76 3.05
CA VAL A 61 1.29 8.08 1.80
C VAL A 61 0.81 6.67 2.11
N MET A 62 -0.39 6.34 1.63
CA MET A 62 -0.96 5.00 1.65
C MET A 62 -1.06 4.48 0.23
N ILE A 63 -0.37 3.38 -0.09
CA ILE A 63 -0.50 2.69 -1.37
C ILE A 63 -1.27 1.40 -1.12
N GLU A 64 -2.35 1.18 -1.85
CA GLU A 64 -3.13 -0.04 -1.83
C GLU A 64 -2.95 -0.81 -3.12
N TYR A 65 -2.60 -2.09 -3.02
CA TYR A 65 -2.69 -3.06 -4.11
C TYR A 65 -3.91 -3.94 -3.89
N ALA A 66 -4.88 -3.88 -4.80
CA ALA A 66 -6.16 -4.55 -4.66
C ALA A 66 -6.58 -5.34 -5.90
N SER A 67 -7.38 -6.38 -5.71
CA SER A 67 -8.05 -7.11 -6.77
C SER A 67 -9.57 -6.95 -6.69
N ALA A 68 -10.19 -6.68 -7.82
CA ALA A 68 -11.64 -6.50 -7.88
C ALA A 68 -12.42 -7.78 -7.49
N THR A 69 -11.84 -8.97 -7.67
CA THR A 69 -12.46 -10.26 -7.29
C THR A 69 -12.12 -10.71 -5.87
N CYS A 70 -11.24 -10.02 -5.16
CA CYS A 70 -10.85 -10.37 -3.80
C CYS A 70 -11.94 -9.97 -2.79
N PRO A 71 -12.52 -10.92 -1.99
CA PRO A 71 -13.52 -10.60 -0.99
C PRO A 71 -13.02 -9.66 0.11
N HIS A 72 -11.77 -9.85 0.57
CA HIS A 72 -11.18 -8.98 1.59
C HIS A 72 -10.95 -7.55 1.11
N CYS A 73 -10.67 -7.36 -0.20
CA CYS A 73 -10.66 -6.02 -0.79
C CYS A 73 -12.05 -5.37 -0.75
N ALA A 74 -13.10 -6.14 -1.06
CA ALA A 74 -14.47 -5.64 -0.98
C ALA A 74 -14.85 -5.28 0.46
N GLU A 75 -14.54 -6.14 1.45
CA GLU A 75 -14.74 -5.85 2.87
C GLU A 75 -14.02 -4.57 3.29
N PHE A 76 -12.75 -4.42 2.92
CA PHE A 76 -11.99 -3.20 3.23
C PHE A 76 -12.64 -1.94 2.62
N HIS A 77 -13.01 -2.00 1.34
CA HIS A 77 -13.61 -0.86 0.63
C HIS A 77 -15.00 -0.49 1.13
N VAL A 78 -15.79 -1.47 1.60
CA VAL A 78 -17.16 -1.25 2.10
C VAL A 78 -17.16 -0.82 3.56
N ASP A 79 -16.34 -1.45 4.40
CA ASP A 79 -16.46 -1.35 5.85
C ASP A 79 -15.39 -0.46 6.50
N VAL A 80 -14.18 -0.36 5.92
CA VAL A 80 -13.02 0.32 6.54
C VAL A 80 -12.64 1.60 5.80
N LEU A 81 -12.50 1.55 4.48
CA LEU A 81 -12.04 2.68 3.69
C LEU A 81 -12.90 3.96 3.84
N PRO A 82 -14.24 3.88 4.00
CA PRO A 82 -15.05 5.09 4.21
C PRO A 82 -14.63 5.91 5.43
N GLU A 83 -14.30 5.25 6.54
CA GLU A 83 -13.82 5.91 7.75
C GLU A 83 -12.40 6.46 7.57
N ILE A 84 -11.51 5.73 6.90
CA ILE A 84 -10.16 6.21 6.54
C ILE A 84 -10.27 7.45 5.66
N LYS A 85 -11.12 7.43 4.64
CA LYS A 85 -11.34 8.60 3.78
C LYS A 85 -11.79 9.80 4.60
N LYS A 86 -12.84 9.66 5.39
CA LYS A 86 -13.41 10.73 6.19
C LYS A 86 -12.40 11.32 7.20
N LYS A 87 -11.64 10.46 7.90
CA LYS A 87 -10.73 10.88 8.98
C LYS A 87 -9.40 11.42 8.47
N PHE A 88 -8.89 10.88 7.36
CA PHE A 88 -7.51 11.11 6.96
C PHE A 88 -7.37 11.65 5.53
N VAL A 89 -8.06 11.08 4.55
CA VAL A 89 -7.91 11.50 3.15
C VAL A 89 -8.57 12.86 2.90
N ASP A 90 -9.84 13.00 3.29
CA ASP A 90 -10.62 14.24 3.08
C ASP A 90 -10.10 15.39 3.94
N THR A 91 -9.42 15.08 5.04
CA THR A 91 -8.75 16.07 5.90
C THR A 91 -7.33 16.43 5.43
N GLY A 92 -6.83 15.80 4.37
CA GLY A 92 -5.50 16.06 3.81
C GLY A 92 -4.34 15.48 4.61
N LYS A 93 -4.60 14.52 5.49
CA LYS A 93 -3.58 13.82 6.28
C LYS A 93 -2.97 12.63 5.57
N VAL A 94 -3.73 12.01 4.64
CA VAL A 94 -3.33 10.84 3.87
C VAL A 94 -3.55 11.10 2.39
N LYS A 95 -2.55 10.74 1.57
CA LYS A 95 -2.65 10.54 0.14
C LYS A 95 -2.81 9.04 -0.12
N LEU A 96 -3.98 8.62 -0.62
CA LEU A 96 -4.24 7.25 -1.03
C LEU A 96 -3.89 7.08 -2.51
N ILE A 97 -3.01 6.14 -2.81
CA ILE A 97 -2.67 5.68 -4.17
C ILE A 97 -3.25 4.28 -4.32
N PHE A 98 -4.13 4.10 -5.29
CA PHE A 98 -4.72 2.79 -5.61
C PHE A 98 -4.03 2.18 -6.83
N ARG A 99 -3.60 0.94 -6.72
CA ARG A 99 -2.94 0.18 -7.79
C ARG A 99 -3.63 -1.15 -8.01
N GLU A 100 -4.00 -1.41 -9.23
CA GLU A 100 -4.64 -2.66 -9.63
C GLU A 100 -3.67 -3.84 -9.50
N PHE A 101 -4.13 -4.88 -8.82
CA PHE A 101 -3.43 -6.16 -8.69
C PHE A 101 -4.40 -7.31 -9.01
N PRO A 102 -4.82 -7.47 -10.27
CA PRO A 102 -5.80 -8.48 -10.64
C PRO A 102 -5.30 -9.89 -10.33
N LEU A 103 -6.12 -10.68 -9.62
CA LEU A 103 -5.80 -12.08 -9.29
C LEU A 103 -6.22 -13.04 -10.39
N ASP A 104 -7.16 -12.61 -11.25
CA ASP A 104 -7.72 -13.41 -12.34
C ASP A 104 -8.13 -12.51 -13.53
N ASP A 105 -8.55 -13.14 -14.64
CA ASP A 105 -8.96 -12.45 -15.87
C ASP A 105 -10.22 -11.59 -15.66
N ARG A 106 -11.08 -11.96 -14.72
CA ARG A 106 -12.29 -11.20 -14.40
C ARG A 106 -11.94 -9.90 -13.70
N ALA A 107 -11.03 -9.94 -12.72
CA ALA A 107 -10.49 -8.74 -12.08
C ALA A 107 -9.77 -7.85 -13.09
N MET A 108 -9.01 -8.44 -14.03
CA MET A 108 -8.38 -7.70 -15.13
C MET A 108 -9.40 -6.94 -15.96
N ALA A 109 -10.44 -7.64 -16.45
CA ALA A 109 -11.49 -7.03 -17.26
C ALA A 109 -12.20 -5.87 -16.53
N VAL A 110 -12.51 -6.06 -15.25
CA VAL A 110 -13.16 -5.05 -14.42
C VAL A 110 -12.31 -3.80 -14.24
N PHE A 111 -11.02 -3.94 -13.99
CA PHE A 111 -10.12 -2.80 -13.88
C PHE A 111 -9.89 -2.10 -15.23
N MET A 112 -9.83 -2.84 -16.34
CA MET A 112 -9.82 -2.25 -17.67
C MET A 112 -11.04 -1.34 -17.88
N LEU A 113 -12.24 -1.85 -17.56
CA LEU A 113 -13.49 -1.09 -17.69
C LEU A 113 -13.47 0.18 -16.82
N ALA A 114 -13.05 0.09 -15.58
CA ALA A 114 -12.92 1.26 -14.71
C ALA A 114 -11.92 2.28 -15.27
N ARG A 115 -10.83 1.82 -15.87
CA ARG A 115 -9.79 2.67 -16.50
C ARG A 115 -10.24 3.34 -17.81
N CYS A 116 -11.22 2.77 -18.52
CA CYS A 116 -11.77 3.37 -19.74
C CYS A 116 -12.76 4.51 -19.47
N LEU A 117 -13.22 4.66 -18.24
CA LEU A 117 -14.03 5.81 -17.83
C LEU A 117 -13.16 7.06 -17.63
N PRO A 118 -13.76 8.26 -17.66
CA PRO A 118 -13.09 9.48 -17.21
C PRO A 118 -12.46 9.32 -15.83
N GLU A 119 -11.34 9.97 -15.58
CA GLU A 119 -10.56 9.80 -14.36
C GLU A 119 -11.35 10.14 -13.10
N ASP A 120 -12.17 11.18 -13.15
CA ASP A 120 -13.05 11.61 -12.05
C ASP A 120 -14.14 10.58 -11.69
N LYS A 121 -14.42 9.62 -12.59
CA LYS A 121 -15.37 8.52 -12.36
C LYS A 121 -14.72 7.27 -11.78
N TYR A 122 -13.40 7.16 -11.83
CA TYR A 122 -12.69 5.93 -11.49
C TYR A 122 -13.01 5.42 -10.08
N PHE A 123 -12.78 6.24 -9.04
CA PHE A 123 -12.97 5.79 -7.65
C PHE A 123 -14.42 5.50 -7.30
N GLN A 124 -15.36 6.29 -7.82
CA GLN A 124 -16.79 6.01 -7.64
C GLN A 124 -17.19 4.68 -8.27
N THR A 125 -16.62 4.37 -9.45
CA THR A 125 -16.88 3.09 -10.13
C THR A 125 -16.25 1.93 -9.40
N VAL A 126 -15.01 2.06 -8.92
CA VAL A 126 -14.33 1.03 -8.12
C VAL A 126 -15.11 0.75 -6.82
N ASP A 127 -15.62 1.77 -6.13
CA ASP A 127 -16.48 1.61 -4.96
C ASP A 127 -17.77 0.83 -5.30
N SER A 128 -18.43 1.18 -6.41
CA SER A 128 -19.64 0.47 -6.88
C SER A 128 -19.34 -0.99 -7.23
N LEU A 129 -18.17 -1.26 -7.84
CA LEU A 129 -17.74 -2.61 -8.19
C LEU A 129 -17.51 -3.47 -6.94
N PHE A 130 -16.87 -2.94 -5.89
CA PHE A 130 -16.68 -3.66 -4.64
C PHE A 130 -18.00 -3.89 -3.90
N ARG A 131 -18.88 -2.88 -3.80
CA ARG A 131 -20.19 -3.02 -3.15
C ARG A 131 -21.07 -4.07 -3.81
N GLN A 132 -20.99 -4.20 -5.13
CA GLN A 132 -21.79 -5.14 -5.92
C GLN A 132 -20.97 -6.37 -6.34
N GLN A 133 -19.84 -6.66 -5.67
CA GLN A 133 -18.93 -7.73 -6.06
C GLN A 133 -19.63 -9.08 -6.22
N LYS A 134 -20.53 -9.44 -5.31
CA LYS A 134 -21.25 -10.71 -5.34
C LYS A 134 -22.17 -10.87 -6.57
N GLU A 135 -22.66 -9.76 -7.11
CA GLU A 135 -23.58 -9.76 -8.26
C GLU A 135 -22.85 -10.08 -9.56
N TRP A 136 -21.69 -9.43 -9.77
CA TRP A 136 -20.94 -9.61 -11.02
C TRP A 136 -19.86 -10.70 -10.95
N THR A 137 -19.53 -11.25 -9.78
CA THR A 137 -18.65 -12.44 -9.67
C THR A 137 -19.41 -13.75 -9.92
N GLY A 138 -20.72 -13.72 -10.05
CA GLY A 138 -21.57 -14.87 -10.35
C GLY A 138 -21.36 -15.48 -11.74
N SER A 139 -22.25 -16.38 -12.14
CA SER A 139 -22.16 -17.14 -13.41
C SER A 139 -22.39 -16.29 -14.66
N ASN A 140 -23.09 -15.16 -14.56
CA ASN A 140 -23.35 -14.25 -15.68
C ASN A 140 -22.85 -12.83 -15.34
N PRO A 141 -21.55 -12.55 -15.45
CA PRO A 141 -20.95 -11.28 -15.03
C PRO A 141 -21.27 -10.10 -15.96
N LYS A 142 -21.56 -10.33 -17.26
CA LYS A 142 -21.65 -9.24 -18.24
C LYS A 142 -22.78 -8.27 -17.90
N ALA A 143 -23.97 -8.76 -17.59
CA ALA A 143 -25.13 -7.89 -17.38
C ALA A 143 -24.98 -6.95 -16.18
N PRO A 144 -24.61 -7.41 -14.95
CA PRO A 144 -24.38 -6.50 -13.84
C PRO A 144 -23.16 -5.58 -14.05
N LEU A 145 -22.08 -6.04 -14.67
CA LEU A 145 -20.94 -5.16 -14.99
C LEU A 145 -21.31 -4.07 -15.98
N LEU A 146 -22.04 -4.42 -17.05
CA LEU A 146 -22.54 -3.43 -18.03
C LEU A 146 -23.43 -2.40 -17.35
N LYS A 147 -24.31 -2.82 -16.45
CA LYS A 147 -25.16 -1.89 -15.69
C LYS A 147 -24.34 -0.91 -14.85
N ILE A 148 -23.34 -1.38 -14.11
CA ILE A 148 -22.45 -0.52 -13.30
C ILE A 148 -21.74 0.48 -14.20
N MET A 149 -21.22 0.04 -15.35
CA MET A 149 -20.50 0.92 -16.29
C MET A 149 -21.44 1.94 -16.95
N GLN A 150 -22.68 1.55 -17.28
CA GLN A 150 -23.69 2.47 -17.80
C GLN A 150 -24.10 3.53 -16.77
N ASP A 151 -24.23 3.16 -15.50
CA ASP A 151 -24.51 4.11 -14.41
C ASP A 151 -23.34 5.12 -14.23
N ALA A 152 -22.11 4.72 -14.60
CA ALA A 152 -20.95 5.58 -14.65
C ALA A 152 -20.82 6.40 -15.96
N GLY A 153 -21.71 6.16 -16.94
CA GLY A 153 -21.77 6.91 -18.21
C GLY A 153 -21.13 6.22 -19.41
N MET A 154 -20.77 4.92 -19.30
CA MET A 154 -20.21 4.14 -20.42
C MET A 154 -21.32 3.55 -21.28
N THR A 155 -21.23 3.66 -22.59
CA THR A 155 -22.11 2.95 -23.53
C THR A 155 -21.70 1.46 -23.67
N GLU A 156 -22.60 0.59 -24.15
CA GLU A 156 -22.25 -0.81 -24.41
C GLU A 156 -21.15 -0.95 -25.50
N ALA A 157 -21.16 -0.06 -26.49
CA ALA A 157 -20.11 -0.06 -27.52
C ALA A 157 -18.72 0.27 -26.93
N GLU A 158 -18.65 1.23 -26.02
CA GLU A 158 -17.41 1.56 -25.28
C GLU A 158 -16.99 0.45 -24.35
N PHE A 159 -17.93 -0.23 -23.68
CA PHE A 159 -17.67 -1.41 -22.86
C PHE A 159 -17.00 -2.52 -23.67
N ASP A 160 -17.56 -2.90 -24.82
CA ASP A 160 -17.00 -3.94 -25.68
C ASP A 160 -15.69 -3.50 -26.34
N ALA A 161 -15.50 -2.21 -26.65
CA ALA A 161 -14.25 -1.67 -27.17
C ALA A 161 -13.14 -1.66 -26.09
N CYS A 162 -13.49 -1.29 -24.85
CA CYS A 162 -12.54 -1.26 -23.74
C CYS A 162 -11.95 -2.65 -23.46
N LEU A 163 -12.76 -3.69 -23.44
CA LEU A 163 -12.31 -5.07 -23.21
C LEU A 163 -11.36 -5.61 -24.30
N LYS A 164 -11.24 -4.93 -25.44
CA LYS A 164 -10.31 -5.27 -26.51
C LYS A 164 -8.96 -4.53 -26.41
N ARG A 165 -8.79 -3.64 -25.44
CA ARG A 165 -7.59 -2.83 -25.25
C ARG A 165 -6.44 -3.64 -24.66
N ARG A 166 -5.66 -4.27 -25.51
CA ARG A 166 -4.48 -5.09 -25.11
C ARG A 166 -3.39 -4.24 -24.46
N ASP A 167 -3.22 -3.00 -24.90
CA ASP A 167 -2.30 -2.02 -24.31
C ASP A 167 -2.60 -1.77 -22.83
N LEU A 168 -3.86 -1.58 -22.50
CA LEU A 168 -4.31 -1.35 -21.14
C LEU A 168 -4.18 -2.62 -20.27
N ALA A 169 -4.57 -3.78 -20.83
CA ALA A 169 -4.39 -5.05 -20.13
C ALA A 169 -2.91 -5.32 -19.80
N GLN A 170 -2.00 -5.05 -20.75
CA GLN A 170 -0.55 -5.20 -20.54
C GLN A 170 -0.04 -4.25 -19.46
N ALA A 171 -0.47 -2.98 -19.47
CA ALA A 171 -0.06 -2.00 -18.49
C ALA A 171 -0.50 -2.36 -17.05
N ILE A 172 -1.73 -2.88 -16.89
CA ILE A 172 -2.22 -3.39 -15.59
C ILE A 172 -1.42 -4.64 -15.17
N PHE A 173 -1.15 -5.54 -16.11
CA PHE A 173 -0.32 -6.71 -15.84
C PHE A 173 1.10 -6.34 -15.39
N ASP A 174 1.73 -5.37 -16.04
CA ASP A 174 3.06 -4.88 -15.69
C ASP A 174 3.09 -4.25 -14.29
N THR A 175 2.02 -3.53 -13.91
CA THR A 175 1.85 -3.01 -12.56
C THR A 175 1.82 -4.12 -11.52
N ARG A 176 1.01 -5.17 -11.75
CA ARG A 176 0.96 -6.35 -10.89
C ARG A 176 2.32 -7.06 -10.82
N LYS A 177 2.97 -7.24 -11.96
CA LYS A 177 4.29 -7.88 -12.06
C LYS A 177 5.33 -7.11 -11.23
N THR A 178 5.42 -5.81 -11.42
CA THR A 178 6.32 -4.94 -10.66
C THR A 178 6.05 -5.03 -9.15
N ALA A 179 4.78 -4.99 -8.74
CA ALA A 179 4.39 -5.11 -7.34
C ALA A 179 4.85 -6.44 -6.73
N ASN A 180 4.69 -7.54 -7.47
CA ASN A 180 5.10 -8.86 -7.00
C ASN A 180 6.63 -9.03 -6.95
N GLU A 181 7.35 -8.63 -8.00
CA GLU A 181 8.78 -8.88 -8.14
C GLU A 181 9.63 -7.90 -7.33
N GLN A 182 9.25 -6.62 -7.29
CA GLN A 182 10.08 -5.58 -6.67
C GLN A 182 9.64 -5.24 -5.24
N PHE A 183 8.35 -5.35 -4.93
CA PHE A 183 7.80 -4.94 -3.64
C PHE A 183 7.26 -6.08 -2.79
N GLY A 184 7.35 -7.32 -3.27
CA GLY A 184 6.98 -8.51 -2.50
C GLY A 184 5.47 -8.66 -2.27
N VAL A 185 4.62 -7.99 -3.06
CA VAL A 185 3.17 -8.15 -2.99
C VAL A 185 2.78 -9.55 -3.44
N LYS A 186 2.22 -10.36 -2.55
CA LYS A 186 1.87 -11.77 -2.81
C LYS A 186 0.36 -12.02 -2.85
N GLY A 187 -0.44 -11.08 -2.39
CA GLY A 187 -1.90 -11.18 -2.32
C GLY A 187 -2.54 -9.82 -2.16
N THR A 188 -3.86 -9.80 -2.02
CA THR A 188 -4.65 -8.57 -1.90
C THR A 188 -5.69 -8.69 -0.77
N PRO A 189 -6.01 -7.60 -0.07
CA PRO A 189 -5.35 -6.29 -0.19
C PRO A 189 -3.96 -6.31 0.45
N THR A 190 -3.01 -5.59 -0.14
CA THR A 190 -1.70 -5.30 0.45
C THR A 190 -1.51 -3.78 0.48
N PHE A 191 -1.06 -3.27 1.61
CA PHE A 191 -0.87 -1.84 1.80
C PHE A 191 0.59 -1.50 2.08
N PHE A 192 0.98 -0.29 1.69
CA PHE A 192 2.21 0.35 2.16
C PHE A 192 1.84 1.69 2.78
N ILE A 193 2.27 1.91 4.03
CA ILE A 193 2.09 3.18 4.74
C ILE A 193 3.48 3.77 4.94
N ASN A 194 3.79 4.89 4.26
CA ASN A 194 5.13 5.48 4.23
C ASN A 194 6.22 4.41 4.01
N GLY A 195 6.04 3.56 3.00
CA GLY A 195 6.96 2.48 2.65
C GLY A 195 6.89 1.22 3.54
N THR A 196 6.18 1.25 4.66
CA THR A 196 6.01 0.07 5.54
C THR A 196 4.91 -0.84 5.00
N LEU A 197 5.25 -2.10 4.74
CA LEU A 197 4.31 -3.12 4.27
C LEU A 197 3.33 -3.53 5.38
N ILE A 198 2.04 -3.47 5.07
CA ILE A 198 0.94 -3.95 5.93
C ILE A 198 0.17 -5.01 5.14
N ASP A 199 0.09 -6.22 5.71
CA ASP A 199 -0.70 -7.32 5.14
C ASP A 199 -2.17 -7.16 5.55
N GLY A 200 -2.98 -6.67 4.61
CA GLY A 200 -4.41 -6.42 4.85
C GLY A 200 -5.29 -7.66 4.92
N HIS A 201 -4.75 -8.85 4.60
CA HIS A 201 -5.51 -10.10 4.70
C HIS A 201 -5.83 -10.52 6.13
N LYS A 202 -4.97 -10.12 7.08
CA LYS A 202 -5.05 -10.59 8.46
C LYS A 202 -5.91 -9.70 9.34
N ASP A 203 -5.82 -8.40 9.12
CA ASP A 203 -6.53 -7.41 9.93
C ASP A 203 -6.64 -6.07 9.19
N ALA A 204 -7.82 -5.75 8.72
CA ALA A 204 -8.09 -4.47 8.07
C ALA A 204 -7.92 -3.26 9.03
N SER A 205 -8.08 -3.45 10.34
CA SER A 205 -7.87 -2.39 11.34
C SER A 205 -6.39 -2.02 11.52
N ALA A 206 -5.47 -2.94 11.15
CA ALA A 206 -4.04 -2.66 11.17
C ALA A 206 -3.65 -1.48 10.26
N VAL A 207 -4.40 -1.27 9.16
CA VAL A 207 -4.20 -0.12 8.26
C VAL A 207 -4.45 1.20 8.99
N THR A 208 -5.56 1.30 9.71
CA THR A 208 -5.89 2.51 10.51
C THR A 208 -4.83 2.76 11.57
N THR A 209 -4.42 1.73 12.29
CA THR A 209 -3.37 1.81 13.32
C THR A 209 -2.04 2.28 12.73
N ALA A 210 -1.65 1.75 11.56
CA ALA A 210 -0.42 2.16 10.87
C ALA A 210 -0.47 3.63 10.41
N ILE A 211 -1.61 4.10 9.90
CA ILE A 211 -1.80 5.51 9.54
C ILE A 211 -1.65 6.40 10.78
N GLU A 212 -2.30 6.05 11.90
CA GLU A 212 -2.22 6.81 13.14
C GLU A 212 -0.81 6.84 13.73
N ALA A 213 -0.06 5.75 13.59
CA ALA A 213 1.35 5.71 13.98
C ALA A 213 2.20 6.64 13.11
N ALA A 214 2.06 6.52 11.76
CA ALA A 214 2.79 7.35 10.82
C ALA A 214 2.52 8.86 11.00
N LEU A 215 1.30 9.24 11.39
CA LEU A 215 0.95 10.64 11.68
C LEU A 215 1.58 11.18 12.96
N LYS A 216 1.99 10.32 13.90
CA LYS A 216 2.68 10.74 15.14
C LYS A 216 4.18 10.94 14.95
N GLU A 217 4.73 10.41 13.85
CA GLU A 217 6.15 10.50 13.51
C GLU A 217 6.49 11.75 12.66
N GLN A 218 5.46 12.52 12.26
CA GLN A 218 5.59 13.77 11.49
C GLN A 218 5.75 14.95 12.43
#